data_3734850967dc864f38dddd87a8caa323
#
_entry.id   3734850967dc864f38dddd87a8caa323
#
_cell.length_a   1.000
_cell.length_b   1.000
_cell.length_c   1.000
_cell.angle_alpha   90.00
_cell.angle_beta   90.00
_cell.angle_gamma   90.00
#
_symmetry.space_group_name_H-M   'P 1'
#
loop_
_entity.id
_entity.type
_entity.pdbx_description
1 polymer ?
#
loop_
_entity_poly.entity_id
_entity_poly.type
_entity_poly.pdbx_seq_one_letter_code
_entity_poly.pdbx_strand_id
1 'polypeptide(L)'
;DLNHDGKIDDNDKTAIGYPSYPLLNAGLTLGFEYKGFDFSMLWVGATKTSRVLEETFRKPLGETYDRSLMSHQFTDRWTPETAATAKLPRATIDGVKNNYRDSELWVKDASYLRLKNIEIGYNFRLPFMPKIGMEKMRVFMTGYNLLTFDKLKISDPESMSSGVPQYPVMRVINFGLNVSF
;
A
#
# COMPACT_ATOMS: atom_id res chain seq x y z
N ASP A 1 19.55 24.05 3.09
CA ASP A 1 20.87 24.63 3.39
C ASP A 1 21.05 24.57 4.91
N LEU A 2 21.59 23.43 5.39
CA LEU A 2 21.75 23.15 6.81
C LEU A 2 23.00 23.82 7.41
N ASN A 3 24.01 24.05 6.59
CA ASN A 3 25.25 24.71 7.01
C ASN A 3 25.25 26.22 6.77
N HIS A 4 24.19 26.76 6.11
CA HIS A 4 23.98 28.18 5.84
C HIS A 4 25.04 28.82 4.93
N ASP A 5 25.60 28.04 3.96
CA ASP A 5 26.55 28.55 3.00
C ASP A 5 25.92 29.09 1.70
N GLY A 6 24.59 29.01 1.59
CA GLY A 6 23.80 29.48 0.44
C GLY A 6 23.74 28.49 -0.72
N LYS A 7 24.18 27.24 -0.51
CA LYS A 7 24.11 26.15 -1.48
C LYS A 7 23.47 24.94 -0.86
N ILE A 8 22.78 24.13 -1.67
CA ILE A 8 22.24 22.84 -1.24
C ILE A 8 23.08 21.74 -1.90
N ASP A 9 23.95 21.11 -1.10
CA ASP A 9 24.89 20.10 -1.61
C ASP A 9 25.03 18.90 -0.63
N ASP A 10 26.15 18.17 -0.71
CA ASP A 10 26.37 16.99 0.11
C ASP A 10 26.67 17.28 1.58
N ASN A 11 26.94 18.53 1.94
CA ASN A 11 27.15 18.98 3.31
C ASN A 11 25.81 19.22 4.05
N ASP A 12 24.68 19.26 3.30
CA ASP A 12 23.33 19.47 3.85
C ASP A 12 22.57 18.18 4.13
N LYS A 13 23.27 17.08 4.36
CA LYS A 13 22.67 15.79 4.62
C LYS A 13 22.36 15.60 6.11
N THR A 14 21.16 15.12 6.40
CA THR A 14 20.74 14.73 7.75
C THR A 14 19.89 13.48 7.71
N ALA A 15 19.72 12.82 8.86
CA ALA A 15 18.83 11.68 8.97
C ALA A 15 17.37 12.11 8.86
N ILE A 16 16.60 11.49 7.97
CA ILE A 16 15.19 11.79 7.72
C ILE A 16 14.36 10.52 7.84
N GLY A 17 13.25 10.59 8.57
CA GLY A 17 12.27 9.51 8.66
C GLY A 17 12.75 8.30 9.46
N TYR A 18 12.18 7.14 9.11
CA TYR A 18 12.47 5.85 9.72
C TYR A 18 13.18 4.93 8.71
N PRO A 19 13.74 3.78 9.16
CA PRO A 19 14.28 2.77 8.25
C PRO A 19 13.23 2.28 7.23
N SER A 20 13.70 1.69 6.14
CA SER A 20 12.82 1.08 5.12
C SER A 20 12.11 -0.20 5.61
N TYR A 21 12.58 -0.78 6.68
CA TYR A 21 11.89 -1.88 7.39
C TYR A 21 11.12 -1.32 8.60
N PRO A 22 9.91 -1.84 8.86
CA PRO A 22 9.10 -1.38 9.97
C PRO A 22 9.76 -1.68 11.33
N LEU A 23 9.79 -0.71 12.23
CA LEU A 23 10.22 -0.93 13.62
C LEU A 23 9.12 -1.59 14.47
N LEU A 24 7.87 -1.50 14.04
CA LEU A 24 6.74 -2.13 14.70
C LEU A 24 5.81 -2.76 13.67
N ASN A 25 5.58 -4.07 13.84
CA ASN A 25 4.56 -4.83 13.13
C ASN A 25 3.54 -5.34 14.13
N ALA A 26 2.26 -5.30 13.77
CA ALA A 26 1.16 -5.79 14.58
C ALA A 26 0.18 -6.58 13.74
N GLY A 27 -0.43 -7.60 14.35
CA GLY A 27 -1.54 -8.36 13.79
C GLY A 27 -2.64 -8.52 14.83
N LEU A 28 -3.88 -8.38 14.39
CA LEU A 28 -5.07 -8.61 15.19
C LEU A 28 -5.99 -9.58 14.48
N THR A 29 -6.16 -10.76 15.06
CA THR A 29 -7.16 -11.73 14.62
C THR A 29 -8.38 -11.65 15.52
N LEU A 30 -9.54 -11.48 14.91
CA LEU A 30 -10.84 -11.57 15.60
C LEU A 30 -11.66 -12.66 14.95
N GLY A 31 -12.40 -13.41 15.75
CA GLY A 31 -13.29 -14.45 15.26
C GLY A 31 -14.36 -14.79 16.28
N PHE A 32 -15.50 -15.24 15.78
CA PHE A 32 -16.57 -15.78 16.62
C PHE A 32 -17.40 -16.82 15.85
N GLU A 33 -18.05 -17.68 16.60
CA GLU A 33 -19.04 -18.63 16.10
C GLU A 33 -20.33 -18.46 16.90
N TYR A 34 -21.46 -18.40 16.20
CA TYR A 34 -22.77 -18.28 16.86
C TYR A 34 -23.90 -18.84 15.99
N LYS A 35 -24.63 -19.83 16.51
CA LYS A 35 -25.81 -20.42 15.86
C LYS A 35 -25.61 -20.79 14.40
N GLY A 36 -24.47 -21.37 14.05
CA GLY A 36 -24.15 -21.79 12.70
C GLY A 36 -23.40 -20.74 11.89
N PHE A 37 -23.41 -19.47 12.28
CA PHE A 37 -22.52 -18.47 11.72
C PHE A 37 -21.11 -18.63 12.25
N ASP A 38 -20.15 -18.49 11.38
CA ASP A 38 -18.75 -18.32 11.71
C ASP A 38 -18.20 -17.07 11.01
N PHE A 39 -17.35 -16.36 11.72
CA PHE A 39 -16.72 -15.13 11.24
C PHE A 39 -15.28 -15.11 11.71
N SER A 40 -14.39 -14.72 10.83
CA SER A 40 -13.01 -14.40 11.20
C SER A 40 -12.48 -13.24 10.38
N MET A 41 -11.60 -12.45 10.96
CA MET A 41 -10.83 -11.43 10.23
C MET A 41 -9.43 -11.30 10.79
N LEU A 42 -8.51 -10.94 9.91
CA LEU A 42 -7.11 -10.64 10.24
C LEU A 42 -6.78 -9.23 9.76
N TRP A 43 -6.43 -8.39 10.69
CA TRP A 43 -5.78 -7.11 10.43
C TRP A 43 -4.28 -7.23 10.62
N VAL A 44 -3.53 -6.65 9.70
CA VAL A 44 -2.08 -6.50 9.82
C VAL A 44 -1.71 -5.04 9.63
N GLY A 45 -0.70 -4.59 10.34
CA GLY A 45 -0.23 -3.23 10.25
C GLY A 45 1.25 -3.12 10.54
N ALA A 46 1.87 -2.11 9.96
CA ALA A 46 3.24 -1.74 10.19
C ALA A 46 3.36 -0.23 10.38
N THR A 47 4.26 0.18 11.25
CA THR A 47 4.49 1.61 11.50
C THR A 47 5.96 1.88 11.81
N LYS A 48 6.32 3.17 11.85
CA LYS A 48 7.70 3.62 11.96
C LYS A 48 8.56 3.06 10.84
N THR A 49 8.09 3.21 9.62
CA THR A 49 8.80 2.85 8.40
C THR A 49 8.66 3.99 7.39
N SER A 50 9.72 4.29 6.70
CA SER A 50 9.73 5.28 5.62
C SER A 50 10.20 4.65 4.33
N ARG A 51 9.76 5.22 3.23
CA ARG A 51 10.17 4.80 1.91
C ARG A 51 10.64 6.00 1.11
N VAL A 52 11.79 5.86 0.50
CA VAL A 52 12.20 6.77 -0.56
C VAL A 52 11.44 6.36 -1.83
N LEU A 53 10.73 7.29 -2.43
CA LEU A 53 10.00 6.99 -3.66
C LEU A 53 10.99 6.59 -4.75
N GLU A 54 10.62 5.59 -5.53
CA GLU A 54 11.40 5.08 -6.65
C GLU A 54 11.54 6.13 -7.75
N GLU A 55 12.56 6.00 -8.57
CA GLU A 55 12.90 6.97 -9.62
C GLU A 55 11.71 7.25 -10.56
N THR A 56 10.95 6.23 -10.92
CA THR A 56 9.74 6.36 -11.75
C THR A 56 8.69 7.30 -11.16
N PHE A 57 8.55 7.31 -9.84
CA PHE A 57 7.60 8.19 -9.15
C PHE A 57 8.14 9.61 -8.96
N ARG A 58 9.47 9.77 -9.00
CA ARG A 58 10.15 11.05 -8.80
C ARG A 58 10.40 11.82 -10.09
N LYS A 59 10.91 11.12 -11.11
CA LYS A 59 11.36 11.72 -12.38
C LYS A 59 10.30 11.58 -13.47
N PRO A 60 9.53 12.62 -13.73
CA PRO A 60 8.69 12.64 -14.92
C PRO A 60 9.58 12.67 -16.17
N LEU A 61 9.16 12.01 -17.23
CA LEU A 61 9.85 11.99 -18.52
C LEU A 61 11.27 11.42 -18.45
N GLY A 62 11.56 10.58 -17.46
CA GLY A 62 12.87 9.96 -17.26
C GLY A 62 13.26 9.01 -18.40
N GLU A 63 14.58 8.83 -18.61
CA GLU A 63 15.09 8.00 -19.70
C GLU A 63 14.77 6.50 -19.54
N THR A 64 14.57 6.04 -18.31
CA THR A 64 14.54 4.62 -17.96
C THR A 64 13.21 3.93 -18.29
N TYR A 65 12.10 4.67 -18.40
CA TYR A 65 10.76 4.09 -18.60
C TYR A 65 9.96 4.90 -19.61
N ASP A 66 10.38 4.85 -20.86
CA ASP A 66 9.68 5.42 -22.03
C ASP A 66 9.24 6.88 -21.86
N ARG A 67 9.92 7.64 -21.01
CA ARG A 67 9.68 9.06 -20.77
C ARG A 67 8.22 9.37 -20.44
N SER A 68 7.55 8.47 -19.72
CA SER A 68 6.15 8.65 -19.33
C SER A 68 5.97 9.72 -18.25
N LEU A 69 4.77 10.24 -18.20
CA LEU A 69 4.33 11.20 -17.17
C LEU A 69 3.11 10.64 -16.47
N MET A 70 3.22 10.41 -15.17
CA MET A 70 2.09 9.95 -14.37
C MET A 70 1.10 11.10 -14.11
N SER A 71 -0.19 10.76 -13.92
CA SER A 71 -1.24 11.76 -13.69
C SER A 71 -0.91 12.72 -12.55
N HIS A 72 -0.47 12.21 -11.38
CA HIS A 72 -0.10 13.06 -10.25
C HIS A 72 1.12 13.94 -10.54
N GLN A 73 2.09 13.46 -11.32
CA GLN A 73 3.24 14.26 -11.75
C GLN A 73 2.81 15.41 -12.65
N PHE A 74 1.77 15.20 -13.47
CA PHE A 74 1.21 16.25 -14.31
C PHE A 74 0.43 17.28 -13.50
N THR A 75 -0.46 16.83 -12.60
CA THR A 75 -1.35 17.71 -11.84
C THR A 75 -0.64 18.50 -10.73
N ASP A 76 0.31 17.87 -10.07
CA ASP A 76 0.95 18.42 -8.86
C ASP A 76 2.29 19.12 -9.13
N ARG A 77 2.75 19.17 -10.42
CA ARG A 77 4.00 19.83 -10.79
C ARG A 77 3.93 21.33 -10.60
N TRP A 78 5.06 21.90 -10.35
CA TRP A 78 5.22 23.36 -10.37
C TRP A 78 5.11 23.91 -11.79
N THR A 79 4.30 24.94 -11.97
CA THR A 79 4.23 25.85 -13.10
C THR A 79 4.07 27.28 -12.57
N PRO A 80 4.26 28.34 -13.37
CA PRO A 80 3.97 29.70 -12.91
C PRO A 80 2.57 29.86 -12.32
N GLU A 81 1.56 29.20 -12.89
CA GLU A 81 0.17 29.24 -12.46
C GLU A 81 -0.08 28.46 -11.17
N THR A 82 0.67 27.39 -10.94
CA THR A 82 0.52 26.51 -9.77
C THR A 82 1.56 26.76 -8.69
N ALA A 83 2.36 27.82 -8.80
CA ALA A 83 3.49 28.10 -7.89
C ALA A 83 3.13 28.07 -6.41
N ALA A 84 1.91 28.50 -6.03
CA ALA A 84 1.43 28.53 -4.64
C ALA A 84 0.88 27.18 -4.16
N THR A 85 0.54 26.25 -5.04
CA THR A 85 -0.16 24.99 -4.71
C THR A 85 0.58 23.72 -5.14
N ALA A 86 1.62 23.86 -5.93
CA ALA A 86 2.44 22.76 -6.43
C ALA A 86 3.04 21.96 -5.28
N LYS A 87 2.97 20.63 -5.40
CA LYS A 87 3.55 19.67 -4.46
C LYS A 87 4.79 18.98 -5.00
N LEU A 88 5.04 19.13 -6.29
CA LEU A 88 6.17 18.53 -7.00
C LEU A 88 6.97 19.59 -7.74
N PRO A 89 8.27 19.35 -7.97
CA PRO A 89 9.09 20.23 -8.77
C PRO A 89 8.58 20.35 -10.21
N ARG A 90 9.13 21.30 -10.94
CA ARG A 90 8.89 21.45 -12.38
C ARG A 90 9.33 20.17 -13.12
N ALA A 91 8.46 19.65 -13.99
CA ALA A 91 8.83 18.56 -14.88
C ALA A 91 9.86 19.04 -15.93
N THR A 92 10.95 18.30 -16.09
CA THR A 92 12.02 18.59 -17.06
C THR A 92 12.51 17.30 -17.68
N ILE A 93 12.87 17.36 -18.97
CA ILE A 93 13.43 16.23 -19.71
C ILE A 93 14.88 15.95 -19.24
N ASP A 94 15.67 16.99 -19.06
CA ASP A 94 17.10 16.86 -18.73
C ASP A 94 17.39 16.77 -17.23
N GLY A 95 16.37 16.78 -16.42
CA GLY A 95 16.41 16.63 -14.97
C GLY A 95 17.33 17.63 -14.25
N VAL A 96 16.76 18.49 -13.45
CA VAL A 96 17.57 19.21 -12.44
C VAL A 96 17.94 18.18 -11.37
N LYS A 97 19.19 17.69 -11.39
CA LYS A 97 19.67 16.60 -10.53
C LYS A 97 19.31 16.82 -9.06
N ASN A 98 19.37 18.05 -8.58
CA ASN A 98 19.08 18.39 -7.19
C ASN A 98 17.61 18.14 -6.80
N ASN A 99 16.65 18.38 -7.70
CA ASN A 99 15.22 18.16 -7.43
C ASN A 99 14.86 16.68 -7.20
N TYR A 100 15.68 15.76 -7.66
CA TYR A 100 15.41 14.33 -7.62
C TYR A 100 16.35 13.55 -6.69
N ARG A 101 17.19 14.24 -5.92
CA ARG A 101 17.98 13.63 -4.84
C ARG A 101 17.07 13.17 -3.71
N ASP A 102 17.55 12.20 -2.94
CA ASP A 102 16.86 11.79 -1.72
C ASP A 102 16.74 12.98 -0.78
N SER A 103 15.50 13.30 -0.44
CA SER A 103 15.15 14.47 0.36
C SER A 103 13.81 14.23 1.05
N GLU A 104 13.43 15.11 1.97
CA GLU A 104 12.14 15.08 2.65
C GLU A 104 10.96 15.04 1.68
N LEU A 105 11.11 15.65 0.49
CA LEU A 105 10.09 15.60 -0.55
C LEU A 105 9.80 14.17 -1.01
N TRP A 106 10.81 13.30 -1.05
CA TRP A 106 10.73 11.96 -1.61
C TRP A 106 10.72 10.84 -0.56
N VAL A 107 11.06 11.14 0.69
CA VAL A 107 10.92 10.22 1.81
C VAL A 107 9.49 10.29 2.32
N LYS A 108 8.75 9.19 2.19
CA LYS A 108 7.33 9.10 2.57
C LYS A 108 7.12 8.13 3.72
N ASP A 109 6.15 8.44 4.57
CA ASP A 109 5.67 7.51 5.61
C ASP A 109 4.98 6.32 4.92
N ALA A 110 5.54 5.13 5.10
CA ALA A 110 5.04 3.87 4.56
C ALA A 110 4.24 3.05 5.59
N SER A 111 3.84 3.65 6.69
CA SER A 111 2.98 3.01 7.68
C SER A 111 1.60 2.68 7.08
N TYR A 112 1.07 1.52 7.45
CA TYR A 112 -0.22 1.06 6.95
C TYR A 112 -0.97 0.20 7.97
N LEU A 113 -2.28 0.06 7.74
CA LEU A 113 -3.16 -0.91 8.37
C LEU A 113 -4.02 -1.57 7.27
N ARG A 114 -4.02 -2.90 7.20
CA ARG A 114 -4.72 -3.66 6.14
C ARG A 114 -5.61 -4.74 6.74
N LEU A 115 -6.85 -4.80 6.25
CA LEU A 115 -7.70 -5.98 6.41
C LEU A 115 -7.18 -7.05 5.44
N LYS A 116 -6.33 -7.94 5.96
CA LYS A 116 -5.62 -8.96 5.18
C LYS A 116 -6.55 -10.06 4.74
N ASN A 117 -7.33 -10.59 5.67
CA ASN A 117 -8.31 -11.62 5.43
C ASN A 117 -9.60 -11.30 6.17
N ILE A 118 -10.72 -11.68 5.56
CA ILE A 118 -12.01 -11.79 6.23
C ILE A 118 -12.71 -13.03 5.69
N GLU A 119 -13.37 -13.77 6.58
CA GLU A 119 -14.20 -14.90 6.20
C GLU A 119 -15.51 -14.84 6.98
N ILE A 120 -16.61 -15.08 6.27
CA ILE A 120 -17.95 -15.19 6.82
C ILE A 120 -18.53 -16.49 6.29
N GLY A 121 -18.96 -17.37 7.19
CA GLY A 121 -19.53 -18.66 6.85
C GLY A 121 -20.84 -18.91 7.56
N TYR A 122 -21.62 -19.83 7.00
CA TYR A 122 -22.81 -20.36 7.65
C TYR A 122 -22.89 -21.87 7.49
N ASN A 123 -23.00 -22.57 8.61
CA ASN A 123 -23.15 -24.00 8.71
C ASN A 123 -24.62 -24.37 8.78
N PHE A 124 -25.13 -24.96 7.70
CA PHE A 124 -26.51 -25.38 7.62
C PHE A 124 -26.73 -26.70 8.39
N ARG A 125 -27.86 -26.76 9.09
CA ARG A 125 -28.39 -27.99 9.73
C ARG A 125 -29.82 -28.16 9.30
N LEU A 126 -30.02 -28.81 8.16
CA LEU A 126 -31.34 -28.96 7.56
C LEU A 126 -31.86 -30.39 7.80
N PRO A 127 -33.18 -30.58 8.12
CA PRO A 127 -33.73 -31.87 8.48
C PRO A 127 -33.64 -32.95 7.40
N PHE A 128 -33.44 -32.57 6.15
CA PHE A 128 -33.34 -33.51 5.04
C PHE A 128 -31.89 -34.04 4.83
N MET A 129 -30.88 -33.36 5.36
CA MET A 129 -29.46 -33.68 5.12
C MET A 129 -29.14 -35.15 5.50
N PRO A 130 -29.54 -35.68 6.67
CA PRO A 130 -29.28 -37.08 7.00
C PRO A 130 -29.95 -38.07 6.06
N LYS A 131 -31.09 -37.69 5.43
CA LYS A 131 -31.82 -38.57 4.52
C LYS A 131 -31.05 -38.83 3.18
N ILE A 132 -30.14 -37.92 2.82
CA ILE A 132 -29.32 -38.03 1.62
C ILE A 132 -27.86 -38.32 1.94
N GLY A 133 -27.57 -38.72 3.20
CA GLY A 133 -26.21 -39.04 3.65
C GLY A 133 -25.32 -37.83 3.86
N MET A 134 -25.87 -36.62 3.85
CA MET A 134 -25.09 -35.39 4.03
C MET A 134 -24.97 -35.06 5.53
N GLU A 135 -23.74 -34.95 6.03
CA GLU A 135 -23.46 -34.63 7.42
C GLU A 135 -23.37 -33.11 7.67
N LYS A 136 -22.70 -32.40 6.79
CA LYS A 136 -22.46 -30.95 6.92
C LYS A 136 -22.55 -30.25 5.57
N MET A 137 -23.09 -29.05 5.61
CA MET A 137 -23.04 -28.12 4.48
C MET A 137 -22.68 -26.73 4.99
N ARG A 138 -21.59 -26.15 4.50
CA ARG A 138 -21.17 -24.81 4.84
C ARG A 138 -21.04 -23.98 3.59
N VAL A 139 -21.70 -22.82 3.55
CA VAL A 139 -21.50 -21.78 2.54
C VAL A 139 -20.65 -20.68 3.17
N PHE A 140 -19.68 -20.19 2.44
CA PHE A 140 -18.80 -19.14 2.96
C PHE A 140 -18.35 -18.17 1.87
N MET A 141 -17.97 -16.99 2.32
CA MET A 141 -17.32 -15.96 1.52
C MET A 141 -15.99 -15.60 2.18
N THR A 142 -14.93 -15.53 1.39
CA THR A 142 -13.64 -15.02 1.84
C THR A 142 -13.25 -13.77 1.06
N GLY A 143 -12.63 -12.85 1.75
CA GLY A 143 -12.07 -11.65 1.15
C GLY A 143 -10.60 -11.47 1.55
N TYR A 144 -9.79 -11.05 0.58
CA TYR A 144 -8.37 -10.79 0.79
C TYR A 144 -8.03 -9.34 0.40
N ASN A 145 -7.26 -8.68 1.26
CA ASN A 145 -6.75 -7.31 1.03
C ASN A 145 -7.85 -6.29 0.73
N LEU A 146 -9.04 -6.44 1.34
CA LEU A 146 -10.20 -5.63 0.98
C LEU A 146 -10.05 -4.16 1.32
N LEU A 147 -9.39 -3.84 2.44
CA LEU A 147 -9.19 -2.47 2.90
C LEU A 147 -7.72 -2.25 3.24
N THR A 148 -7.18 -1.12 2.80
CA THR A 148 -5.85 -0.67 3.18
C THR A 148 -5.90 0.81 3.51
N PHE A 149 -5.42 1.16 4.69
CA PHE A 149 -5.24 2.54 5.16
C PHE A 149 -3.76 2.80 5.19
N ASP A 150 -3.28 3.70 4.36
CA ASP A 150 -1.88 4.09 4.25
C ASP A 150 -1.74 5.59 3.94
N LYS A 151 -0.56 6.12 4.13
CA LYS A 151 -0.22 7.50 3.77
C LYS A 151 0.53 7.61 2.44
N LEU A 152 1.04 6.49 1.95
CA LEU A 152 1.88 6.47 0.76
C LEU A 152 1.09 6.82 -0.52
N LYS A 153 -0.10 6.24 -0.71
CA LYS A 153 -1.07 6.50 -1.80
C LYS A 153 -0.59 6.25 -3.23
N ILE A 154 0.69 6.09 -3.45
CA ILE A 154 1.32 5.99 -4.78
C ILE A 154 1.58 4.52 -5.15
N SER A 155 1.96 3.69 -4.17
CA SER A 155 2.27 2.28 -4.35
C SER A 155 1.79 1.46 -3.15
N ASP A 156 1.83 0.14 -3.26
CA ASP A 156 1.46 -0.73 -2.14
C ASP A 156 2.49 -0.60 -1.00
N PRO A 157 2.05 -0.29 0.24
CA PRO A 157 2.97 -0.10 1.36
C PRO A 157 3.69 -1.37 1.81
N GLU A 158 3.19 -2.56 1.48
CA GLU A 158 3.87 -3.84 1.76
C GLU A 158 4.92 -4.19 0.70
N SER A 159 4.85 -3.60 -0.50
CA SER A 159 5.84 -3.90 -1.53
C SER A 159 7.21 -3.38 -1.13
N MET A 160 8.23 -4.21 -1.22
CA MET A 160 9.61 -3.75 -1.06
C MET A 160 10.05 -2.97 -2.28
N SER A 161 10.67 -1.82 -2.06
CA SER A 161 11.26 -1.05 -3.14
C SER A 161 12.45 -1.81 -3.70
N SER A 162 12.34 -2.25 -4.95
CA SER A 162 13.42 -2.89 -5.70
C SER A 162 13.95 -1.98 -6.82
N GLY A 163 13.59 -0.70 -6.79
CA GLY A 163 13.89 0.25 -7.88
C GLY A 163 12.95 0.12 -9.08
N VAL A 164 12.01 -0.81 -9.04
CA VAL A 164 11.00 -1.04 -10.11
C VAL A 164 9.61 -1.02 -9.49
N PRO A 165 8.64 -0.34 -10.12
CA PRO A 165 7.25 -0.39 -9.68
C PRO A 165 6.74 -1.83 -9.61
N GLN A 166 6.25 -2.23 -8.45
CA GLN A 166 5.66 -3.55 -8.28
C GLN A 166 4.16 -3.51 -8.53
N TYR A 167 3.64 -4.62 -9.03
CA TYR A 167 2.20 -4.76 -9.23
C TYR A 167 1.49 -4.69 -7.86
N PRO A 168 0.44 -3.87 -7.71
CA PRO A 168 -0.26 -3.74 -6.44
C PRO A 168 -0.94 -5.05 -6.04
N VAL A 169 -1.01 -5.31 -4.75
CA VAL A 169 -1.71 -6.47 -4.20
C VAL A 169 -3.19 -6.39 -4.52
N MET A 170 -3.71 -7.43 -5.16
CA MET A 170 -5.12 -7.48 -5.60
C MET A 170 -6.07 -7.69 -4.42
N ARG A 171 -7.26 -7.11 -4.54
CA ARG A 171 -8.44 -7.47 -3.74
C ARG A 171 -9.09 -8.69 -4.37
N VAL A 172 -9.35 -9.70 -3.57
CA VAL A 172 -9.98 -10.94 -4.03
C VAL A 172 -11.17 -11.25 -3.15
N ILE A 173 -12.29 -11.62 -3.77
CA ILE A 173 -13.47 -12.14 -3.07
C ILE A 173 -13.79 -13.50 -3.67
N ASN A 174 -13.90 -14.52 -2.81
CA ASN A 174 -14.27 -15.85 -3.21
C ASN A 174 -15.54 -16.27 -2.49
N PHE A 175 -16.35 -17.08 -3.17
CA PHE A 175 -17.48 -17.77 -2.60
C PHE A 175 -17.20 -19.26 -2.63
N GLY A 176 -17.53 -19.97 -1.57
CA GLY A 176 -17.26 -21.39 -1.45
C GLY A 176 -18.42 -22.15 -0.80
N LEU A 177 -18.47 -23.43 -1.14
CA LEU A 177 -19.37 -24.43 -0.58
C LEU A 177 -18.56 -25.64 -0.16
N ASN A 178 -18.71 -26.02 1.12
CA ASN A 178 -18.17 -27.28 1.65
C ASN A 178 -19.33 -28.21 1.96
N VAL A 179 -19.27 -29.44 1.47
CA VAL A 179 -20.25 -30.49 1.75
C VAL A 179 -19.49 -31.73 2.22
N SER A 180 -19.97 -32.31 3.31
CA SER A 180 -19.46 -33.58 3.86
C SER A 180 -20.60 -34.60 3.87
N PHE A 181 -20.25 -35.83 3.47
CA PHE A 181 -21.14 -36.99 3.42
C PHE A 181 -20.68 -38.05 4.41
#